data_104fa8846d91e8b298623a583278bf6d
#
_entry.id   104fa8846d91e8b298623a583278bf6d
#
_cell.length_a   1.000
_cell.length_b   1.000
_cell.length_c   1.000
_cell.angle_alpha   90.00
_cell.angle_beta   90.00
_cell.angle_gamma   90.00
#
_symmetry.space_group_name_H-M   'P 1'
#
loop_
_entity.id
_entity.type
_entity.pdbx_description
1 polymer ?
#
loop_
_entity_poly.entity_id
_entity_poly.type
_entity_poly.pdbx_seq_one_letter_code
_entity_poly.pdbx_strand_id
1 'polypeptide(L)'
;MSEVSDPIFARIAKRYDRINRVLSFGAEKRWRAVGVEMLKPGTVLDLGCGTGDTDFGGRVVIGLDPVLEMLALSPVPAKVVGIGEQVPLRDESVDGVFSGFVFRNLSSVDDTLREVDRVLRPGASAVIVDLGRPTNRLLRFLHRIGTAIVLPLVGLILAGAPKEYWYLHKTLDSLPQPDELYQQRSLFLEEVWRSGMFGFVYGVRLRKRRVADTKEPEAA
;
A
#
# COMPACT_ATOMS: atom_id res chain seq x y z
N MET A 1 -6.95 -12.76 -9.55
CA MET A 1 -7.07 -13.04 -8.10
C MET A 1 -5.89 -13.90 -7.70
N SER A 2 -5.01 -13.38 -6.85
CA SER A 2 -3.97 -14.27 -6.29
C SER A 2 -4.65 -15.14 -5.23
N GLU A 3 -4.96 -16.37 -5.57
CA GLU A 3 -5.59 -17.36 -4.67
C GLU A 3 -4.80 -17.61 -3.36
N VAL A 4 -3.62 -17.02 -3.22
CA VAL A 4 -2.69 -17.32 -2.13
C VAL A 4 -2.77 -16.34 -0.95
N SER A 5 -3.15 -15.07 -1.18
CA SER A 5 -3.17 -14.06 -0.10
C SER A 5 -4.46 -14.02 0.70
N ASP A 6 -5.60 -14.21 0.06
CA ASP A 6 -6.92 -14.10 0.69
C ASP A 6 -7.12 -15.05 1.89
N PRO A 7 -6.80 -16.36 1.81
CA PRO A 7 -6.98 -17.28 2.94
C PRO A 7 -6.05 -16.99 4.13
N ILE A 8 -4.88 -16.39 3.87
CA ILE A 8 -3.94 -16.01 4.92
C ILE A 8 -4.52 -14.86 5.74
N PHE A 9 -4.94 -13.79 5.07
CA PHE A 9 -5.47 -12.60 5.72
C PHE A 9 -6.79 -12.87 6.45
N ALA A 10 -7.69 -13.67 5.89
CA ALA A 10 -8.92 -14.09 6.56
C ALA A 10 -8.64 -14.78 7.92
N ARG A 11 -7.65 -15.69 7.95
CA ARG A 11 -7.28 -16.42 9.19
C ARG A 11 -6.72 -15.53 10.28
N ILE A 12 -5.93 -14.52 9.92
CA ILE A 12 -5.25 -13.67 10.89
C ILE A 12 -5.98 -12.36 11.17
N ALA A 13 -7.10 -12.06 10.50
CA ALA A 13 -7.82 -10.79 10.55
C ALA A 13 -7.96 -10.23 11.97
N LYS A 14 -8.48 -11.02 12.92
CA LYS A 14 -8.66 -10.62 14.33
C LYS A 14 -7.38 -10.29 15.10
N ARG A 15 -6.21 -10.71 14.60
CA ARG A 15 -4.91 -10.51 15.24
C ARG A 15 -4.00 -9.61 14.40
N TYR A 16 -4.42 -9.29 13.18
CA TYR A 16 -3.61 -8.61 12.17
C TYR A 16 -3.00 -7.30 12.69
N ASP A 17 -3.82 -6.41 13.25
CA ASP A 17 -3.35 -5.11 13.74
C ASP A 17 -2.39 -5.26 14.93
N ARG A 18 -2.66 -6.21 15.83
CA ARG A 18 -1.75 -6.49 16.97
C ARG A 18 -0.38 -6.96 16.49
N ILE A 19 -0.38 -7.84 15.48
CA ILE A 19 0.83 -8.40 14.92
C ILE A 19 1.65 -7.30 14.22
N ASN A 20 1.02 -6.52 13.37
CA ASN A 20 1.66 -5.40 12.68
C ASN A 20 2.24 -4.38 13.67
N ARG A 21 1.49 -4.06 14.73
CA ARG A 21 1.95 -3.15 15.79
C ARG A 21 3.19 -3.68 16.49
N VAL A 22 3.25 -4.98 16.81
CA VAL A 22 4.44 -5.59 17.44
C VAL A 22 5.61 -5.60 16.48
N LEU A 23 5.43 -6.01 15.22
CA LEU A 23 6.49 -6.08 14.21
C LEU A 23 7.08 -4.71 13.87
N SER A 24 6.26 -3.67 13.85
CA SER A 24 6.67 -2.30 13.55
C SER A 24 7.05 -1.50 14.80
N PHE A 25 6.93 -2.08 15.99
CA PHE A 25 6.99 -1.34 17.27
C PHE A 25 6.02 -0.15 17.31
N GLY A 26 4.85 -0.29 16.66
CA GLY A 26 3.84 0.77 16.54
C GLY A 26 4.14 1.86 15.50
N ALA A 27 5.24 1.75 14.77
CA ALA A 27 5.65 2.77 13.81
C ALA A 27 4.78 2.79 12.53
N GLU A 28 4.02 1.73 12.23
CA GLU A 28 3.15 1.67 11.07
C GLU A 28 2.11 2.79 11.04
N LYS A 29 1.60 3.18 12.20
CA LYS A 29 0.65 4.31 12.30
C LYS A 29 1.28 5.62 11.86
N ARG A 30 2.52 5.88 12.27
CA ARG A 30 3.26 7.07 11.88
C ARG A 30 3.55 7.06 10.37
N TRP A 31 3.93 5.91 9.79
CA TRP A 31 4.19 5.82 8.36
C TRP A 31 2.93 6.06 7.53
N ARG A 32 1.78 5.51 7.97
CA ARG A 32 0.47 5.78 7.34
C ARG A 32 0.10 7.26 7.48
N ALA A 33 0.25 7.85 8.68
CA ALA A 33 -0.07 9.25 8.91
C ALA A 33 0.71 10.19 7.98
N VAL A 34 2.03 9.98 7.82
CA VAL A 34 2.85 10.74 6.86
C VAL A 34 2.29 10.63 5.45
N GLY A 35 1.89 9.44 5.02
CA GLY A 35 1.28 9.27 3.69
C GLY A 35 -0.08 9.96 3.56
N VAL A 36 -0.93 9.88 4.58
CA VAL A 36 -2.24 10.53 4.57
C VAL A 36 -2.13 12.07 4.54
N GLU A 37 -1.14 12.65 5.24
CA GLU A 37 -0.88 14.10 5.22
C GLU A 37 -0.55 14.64 3.82
N MET A 38 -0.01 13.79 2.94
CA MET A 38 0.28 14.15 1.55
C MET A 38 -0.97 14.22 0.65
N LEU A 39 -2.09 13.69 1.11
CA LEU A 39 -3.37 13.73 0.39
C LEU A 39 -4.12 15.03 0.67
N LYS A 40 -4.77 15.56 -0.35
CA LYS A 40 -5.67 16.71 -0.20
C LYS A 40 -6.95 16.31 0.56
N PRO A 41 -7.66 17.28 1.17
CA PRO A 41 -9.02 17.06 1.66
C PRO A 41 -9.95 16.56 0.55
N GLY A 42 -10.94 15.73 0.91
CA GLY A 42 -11.94 15.23 -0.03
C GLY A 42 -12.24 13.75 0.19
N THR A 43 -12.73 13.11 -0.85
CA THR A 43 -13.04 11.67 -0.86
C THR A 43 -11.79 10.87 -1.20
N VAL A 44 -11.40 9.96 -0.32
CA VAL A 44 -10.21 9.10 -0.46
C VAL A 44 -10.63 7.65 -0.61
N LEU A 45 -10.08 6.97 -1.60
CA LEU A 45 -10.11 5.52 -1.69
C LEU A 45 -8.95 4.96 -0.85
N ASP A 46 -9.26 4.16 0.17
CA ASP A 46 -8.29 3.33 0.91
C ASP A 46 -8.23 1.96 0.22
N LEU A 47 -7.22 1.79 -0.64
CA LEU A 47 -7.02 0.59 -1.46
C LEU A 47 -6.27 -0.46 -0.65
N GLY A 48 -6.93 -1.59 -0.37
CA GLY A 48 -6.48 -2.61 0.56
C GLY A 48 -6.63 -2.16 2.00
N CYS A 49 -7.81 -1.64 2.37
CA CYS A 49 -8.05 -1.00 3.66
C CYS A 49 -7.99 -1.96 4.85
N GLY A 50 -8.08 -3.27 4.61
CA GLY A 50 -8.04 -4.29 5.65
C GLY A 50 -9.06 -4.03 6.77
N THR A 51 -8.57 -4.00 8.00
CA THR A 51 -9.36 -3.71 9.20
C THR A 51 -9.66 -2.22 9.42
N GLY A 52 -9.18 -1.34 8.53
CA GLY A 52 -9.45 0.11 8.60
C GLY A 52 -8.68 0.84 9.70
N ASP A 53 -7.47 0.41 10.04
CA ASP A 53 -6.63 1.02 11.12
C ASP A 53 -5.91 2.32 10.67
N THR A 54 -6.24 2.87 9.49
CA THR A 54 -5.68 4.14 8.99
C THR A 54 -6.56 5.31 9.41
N ASP A 55 -5.98 6.30 10.09
CA ASP A 55 -6.66 7.56 10.43
C ASP A 55 -6.52 8.56 9.25
N PHE A 56 -7.63 8.93 8.67
CA PHE A 56 -7.69 9.87 7.54
C PHE A 56 -7.99 11.32 7.93
N GLY A 57 -7.99 11.66 9.21
CA GLY A 57 -8.13 13.05 9.67
C GLY A 57 -9.43 13.71 9.20
N GLY A 58 -10.56 13.01 9.27
CA GLY A 58 -11.88 13.56 8.91
C GLY A 58 -12.21 13.59 7.42
N ARG A 59 -11.39 13.00 6.54
CA ARG A 59 -11.71 12.83 5.11
C ARG A 59 -12.84 11.81 4.94
N VAL A 60 -13.59 11.90 3.86
CA VAL A 60 -14.54 10.87 3.46
C VAL A 60 -13.79 9.68 2.89
N VAL A 61 -13.97 8.51 3.47
CA VAL A 61 -13.19 7.32 3.10
C VAL A 61 -14.09 6.25 2.49
N ILE A 62 -13.64 5.70 1.38
CA ILE A 62 -14.18 4.48 0.77
C ILE A 62 -13.13 3.40 0.94
N GLY A 63 -13.39 2.37 1.75
CA GLY A 63 -12.48 1.25 1.95
C GLY A 63 -12.72 0.15 0.92
N LEU A 64 -11.68 -0.27 0.22
CA LEU A 64 -11.68 -1.39 -0.71
C LEU A 64 -10.76 -2.49 -0.19
N ASP A 65 -11.27 -3.70 -0.06
CA ASP A 65 -10.46 -4.87 0.29
C ASP A 65 -11.10 -6.15 -0.29
N PRO A 66 -10.32 -7.13 -0.77
CA PRO A 66 -10.88 -8.39 -1.24
C PRO A 66 -11.35 -9.32 -0.11
N VAL A 67 -10.86 -9.12 1.13
CA VAL A 67 -11.10 -10.02 2.26
C VAL A 67 -12.26 -9.54 3.10
N LEU A 68 -13.39 -10.24 2.99
CA LEU A 68 -14.63 -9.89 3.69
C LEU A 68 -14.46 -9.86 5.22
N GLU A 69 -13.68 -10.77 5.78
CA GLU A 69 -13.39 -10.85 7.22
C GLU A 69 -12.63 -9.62 7.73
N MET A 70 -11.76 -9.03 6.90
CA MET A 70 -11.10 -7.77 7.19
C MET A 70 -12.09 -6.61 7.18
N LEU A 71 -12.89 -6.49 6.12
CA LEU A 71 -13.92 -5.46 6.00
C LEU A 71 -14.97 -5.52 7.11
N ALA A 72 -15.30 -6.73 7.58
CA ALA A 72 -16.24 -6.91 8.69
C ALA A 72 -15.73 -6.29 10.01
N LEU A 73 -14.42 -6.18 10.19
CA LEU A 73 -13.78 -5.55 11.36
C LEU A 73 -13.55 -4.04 11.17
N SER A 74 -13.59 -3.56 9.93
CA SER A 74 -13.29 -2.17 9.59
C SER A 74 -14.38 -1.21 10.06
N PRO A 75 -14.03 -0.10 10.75
CA PRO A 75 -14.96 0.96 11.11
C PRO A 75 -15.30 1.90 9.96
N VAL A 76 -14.67 1.77 8.79
CA VAL A 76 -14.91 2.63 7.63
C VAL A 76 -16.36 2.53 7.19
N PRO A 77 -17.12 3.66 7.07
CA PRO A 77 -18.55 3.63 6.78
C PRO A 77 -18.90 3.08 5.38
N ALA A 78 -18.14 3.47 4.37
CA ALA A 78 -18.32 3.03 2.99
C ALA A 78 -17.28 1.95 2.67
N LYS A 79 -17.73 0.70 2.50
CA LYS A 79 -16.87 -0.46 2.25
C LYS A 79 -17.28 -1.19 0.98
N VAL A 80 -16.32 -1.59 0.20
CA VAL A 80 -16.52 -2.30 -1.06
C VAL A 80 -15.60 -3.53 -1.10
N VAL A 81 -16.17 -4.67 -1.41
CA VAL A 81 -15.36 -5.88 -1.68
C VAL A 81 -14.85 -5.80 -3.12
N GLY A 82 -13.52 -5.86 -3.29
CA GLY A 82 -12.90 -5.77 -4.61
C GLY A 82 -11.38 -5.81 -4.55
N ILE A 83 -10.76 -5.84 -5.71
CA ILE A 83 -9.30 -5.89 -5.89
C ILE A 83 -8.80 -4.60 -6.53
N GLY A 84 -7.51 -4.30 -6.36
CA GLY A 84 -6.89 -3.10 -6.91
C GLY A 84 -6.85 -3.09 -8.43
N GLU A 85 -6.76 -4.25 -9.05
CA GLU A 85 -6.73 -4.45 -10.49
C GLU A 85 -8.07 -4.20 -11.19
N GLN A 86 -9.17 -4.11 -10.41
CA GLN A 86 -10.53 -3.82 -10.90
C GLN A 86 -11.31 -3.08 -9.82
N VAL A 87 -11.13 -1.78 -9.73
CA VAL A 87 -11.76 -0.93 -8.70
C VAL A 87 -13.21 -0.64 -9.10
N PRO A 88 -14.23 -1.03 -8.31
CA PRO A 88 -15.64 -0.85 -8.66
C PRO A 88 -16.15 0.57 -8.36
N LEU A 89 -15.39 1.57 -8.76
CA LEU A 89 -15.73 2.99 -8.69
C LEU A 89 -15.76 3.60 -10.09
N ARG A 90 -16.49 4.71 -10.24
CA ARG A 90 -16.56 5.46 -11.50
C ARG A 90 -15.22 6.15 -11.77
N ASP A 91 -14.98 6.48 -13.03
CA ASP A 91 -13.87 7.32 -13.44
C ASP A 91 -13.94 8.67 -12.73
N GLU A 92 -12.78 9.22 -12.37
CA GLU A 92 -12.62 10.56 -11.80
C GLU A 92 -13.54 10.84 -10.60
N SER A 93 -13.76 9.84 -9.74
CA SER A 93 -14.70 9.91 -8.62
C SER A 93 -14.07 10.24 -7.27
N VAL A 94 -12.73 10.10 -7.12
CA VAL A 94 -12.04 10.31 -5.85
C VAL A 94 -11.00 11.43 -5.92
N ASP A 95 -10.82 12.14 -4.80
CA ASP A 95 -9.87 13.24 -4.64
C ASP A 95 -8.48 12.75 -4.21
N GLY A 96 -8.37 11.48 -3.85
CA GLY A 96 -7.12 10.83 -3.47
C GLY A 96 -7.26 9.32 -3.40
N VAL A 97 -6.14 8.63 -3.55
CA VAL A 97 -6.01 7.19 -3.26
C VAL A 97 -4.91 7.01 -2.23
N PHE A 98 -5.17 6.25 -1.21
CA PHE A 98 -4.17 5.78 -0.26
C PHE A 98 -4.03 4.27 -0.36
N SER A 99 -2.82 3.74 -0.22
CA SER A 99 -2.60 2.31 -0.10
C SER A 99 -1.45 2.04 0.87
N GLY A 100 -1.73 1.33 1.94
CA GLY A 100 -0.75 1.05 2.98
C GLY A 100 -0.43 -0.44 3.10
N PHE A 101 0.79 -0.86 2.68
CA PHE A 101 1.32 -2.22 2.80
C PHE A 101 0.61 -3.26 1.92
N VAL A 102 0.16 -2.88 0.74
CA VAL A 102 -0.66 -3.69 -0.17
C VAL A 102 0.09 -4.08 -1.44
N PHE A 103 0.86 -3.17 -2.04
CA PHE A 103 1.37 -3.30 -3.40
C PHE A 103 2.22 -4.56 -3.63
N ARG A 104 2.94 -5.03 -2.63
CA ARG A 104 3.70 -6.29 -2.69
C ARG A 104 2.82 -7.56 -2.81
N ASN A 105 1.52 -7.44 -2.53
CA ASN A 105 0.56 -8.54 -2.56
C ASN A 105 -0.35 -8.53 -3.79
N LEU A 106 -0.27 -7.49 -4.63
CA LEU A 106 -1.06 -7.36 -5.86
C LEU A 106 -0.66 -8.41 -6.89
N SER A 107 -1.62 -8.88 -7.66
CA SER A 107 -1.38 -9.77 -8.79
C SER A 107 -0.75 -9.01 -9.97
N SER A 108 -1.17 -7.76 -10.16
CA SER A 108 -0.65 -6.85 -11.18
C SER A 108 -0.59 -5.42 -10.67
N VAL A 109 0.62 -4.93 -10.43
CA VAL A 109 0.84 -3.52 -10.06
C VAL A 109 0.43 -2.59 -11.21
N ASP A 110 0.67 -3.00 -12.47
CA ASP A 110 0.34 -2.22 -13.66
C ASP A 110 -1.15 -2.01 -13.82
N ASP A 111 -1.93 -3.07 -13.64
CA ASP A 111 -3.39 -2.99 -13.72
C ASP A 111 -3.94 -2.14 -12.58
N THR A 112 -3.43 -2.33 -11.37
CA THR A 112 -3.80 -1.51 -10.21
C THR A 112 -3.50 -0.03 -10.44
N LEU A 113 -2.32 0.32 -10.97
CA LEU A 113 -1.98 1.72 -11.26
C LEU A 113 -2.83 2.32 -12.38
N ARG A 114 -3.27 1.53 -13.37
CA ARG A 114 -4.26 1.98 -14.37
C ARG A 114 -5.61 2.28 -13.75
N GLU A 115 -6.07 1.44 -12.83
CA GLU A 115 -7.32 1.67 -12.11
C GLU A 115 -7.23 2.88 -11.17
N VAL A 116 -6.09 3.03 -10.46
CA VAL A 116 -5.81 4.22 -9.64
C VAL A 116 -5.86 5.49 -10.48
N ASP A 117 -5.22 5.49 -11.66
CA ASP A 117 -5.29 6.62 -12.58
C ASP A 117 -6.72 6.89 -13.05
N ARG A 118 -7.48 5.85 -13.39
CA ARG A 118 -8.86 5.96 -13.85
C ARG A 118 -9.76 6.62 -12.81
N VAL A 119 -9.71 6.16 -11.56
CA VAL A 119 -10.63 6.64 -10.51
C VAL A 119 -10.24 7.99 -9.92
N LEU A 120 -8.96 8.40 -10.01
CA LEU A 120 -8.51 9.71 -9.55
C LEU A 120 -9.06 10.84 -10.42
N ARG A 121 -9.47 11.95 -9.79
CA ARG A 121 -9.74 13.20 -10.49
C ARG A 121 -8.46 13.81 -11.05
N PRO A 122 -8.53 14.57 -12.16
CA PRO A 122 -7.36 15.27 -12.70
C PRO A 122 -6.66 16.16 -11.66
N GLY A 123 -5.35 15.99 -11.50
CA GLY A 123 -4.54 16.69 -10.50
C GLY A 123 -4.66 16.18 -9.07
N ALA A 124 -5.41 15.10 -8.85
CA ALA A 124 -5.42 14.37 -7.59
C ALA A 124 -4.20 13.44 -7.48
N SER A 125 -3.92 12.95 -6.27
CA SER A 125 -2.73 12.15 -6.00
C SER A 125 -3.08 10.80 -5.38
N ALA A 126 -2.27 9.79 -5.73
CA ALA A 126 -2.19 8.54 -4.99
C ALA A 126 -0.96 8.56 -4.09
N VAL A 127 -1.10 8.04 -2.88
CA VAL A 127 0.01 7.84 -1.95
C VAL A 127 0.07 6.36 -1.58
N ILE A 128 1.22 5.76 -1.82
CA ILE A 128 1.47 4.35 -1.53
C ILE A 128 2.57 4.29 -0.48
N VAL A 129 2.32 3.57 0.59
CA VAL A 129 3.29 3.26 1.65
C VAL A 129 3.48 1.76 1.70
N ASP A 130 4.69 1.27 1.49
CA ASP A 130 4.94 -0.17 1.52
C ASP A 130 6.33 -0.52 2.06
N LEU A 131 6.57 -1.80 2.22
CA LEU A 131 7.84 -2.36 2.63
C LEU A 131 8.69 -2.69 1.41
N GLY A 132 9.98 -2.41 1.51
CA GLY A 132 10.95 -2.78 0.49
C GLY A 132 12.27 -3.20 1.10
N ARG A 133 13.25 -3.42 0.27
CA ARG A 133 14.62 -3.67 0.73
C ARG A 133 15.42 -2.37 0.81
N PRO A 134 16.39 -2.25 1.74
CA PRO A 134 17.32 -1.14 1.74
C PRO A 134 18.04 -0.97 0.39
N THR A 135 18.33 0.25 -0.01
CA THR A 135 19.04 0.55 -1.26
C THR A 135 20.51 0.13 -1.19
N ASN A 136 21.15 0.30 -0.05
CA ASN A 136 22.54 -0.12 0.16
C ASN A 136 22.65 -1.66 0.10
N ARG A 137 23.58 -2.17 -0.72
CA ARG A 137 23.75 -3.61 -0.98
C ARG A 137 24.09 -4.42 0.28
N LEU A 138 24.98 -3.90 1.16
CA LEU A 138 25.35 -4.58 2.40
C LEU A 138 24.17 -4.61 3.38
N LEU A 139 23.49 -3.47 3.57
CA LEU A 139 22.32 -3.39 4.44
C LEU A 139 21.17 -4.27 3.92
N ARG A 140 21.01 -4.35 2.60
CA ARG A 140 20.04 -5.26 1.96
C ARG A 140 20.33 -6.73 2.27
N PHE A 141 21.58 -7.13 2.17
CA PHE A 141 22.02 -8.48 2.51
C PHE A 141 21.76 -8.81 3.99
N LEU A 142 22.16 -7.93 4.91
CA LEU A 142 21.93 -8.09 6.35
C LEU A 142 20.42 -8.11 6.68
N HIS A 143 19.65 -7.21 6.08
CA HIS A 143 18.20 -7.15 6.24
C HIS A 143 17.53 -8.42 5.73
N ARG A 144 18.01 -9.01 4.61
CA ARG A 144 17.49 -10.26 4.06
C ARG A 144 17.71 -11.42 5.01
N ILE A 145 18.92 -11.58 5.57
CA ILE A 145 19.23 -12.59 6.59
C ILE A 145 18.38 -12.36 7.85
N GLY A 146 18.35 -11.13 8.36
CA GLY A 146 17.59 -10.78 9.56
C GLY A 146 16.10 -11.12 9.42
N THR A 147 15.48 -10.71 8.32
CA THR A 147 14.05 -11.00 8.09
C THR A 147 13.76 -12.47 7.86
N ALA A 148 14.69 -13.25 7.26
CA ALA A 148 14.53 -14.69 7.09
C ALA A 148 14.47 -15.45 8.44
N ILE A 149 15.11 -14.92 9.47
CA ILE A 149 15.15 -15.52 10.81
C ILE A 149 14.05 -14.93 11.70
N VAL A 150 13.99 -13.60 11.77
CA VAL A 150 13.12 -12.89 12.73
C VAL A 150 11.65 -13.08 12.40
N LEU A 151 11.27 -12.93 11.12
CA LEU A 151 9.85 -13.00 10.75
C LEU A 151 9.21 -14.36 11.07
N PRO A 152 9.79 -15.52 10.70
CA PRO A 152 9.22 -16.82 11.09
C PRO A 152 9.16 -17.05 12.60
N LEU A 153 10.18 -16.60 13.36
CA LEU A 153 10.19 -16.72 14.82
C LEU A 153 9.07 -15.88 15.45
N VAL A 154 8.91 -14.64 15.03
CA VAL A 154 7.81 -13.77 15.49
C VAL A 154 6.46 -14.35 15.09
N GLY A 155 6.33 -14.86 13.87
CA GLY A 155 5.13 -15.54 13.41
C GLY A 155 4.76 -16.75 14.24
N LEU A 156 5.75 -17.56 14.65
CA LEU A 156 5.54 -18.70 15.51
C LEU A 156 5.07 -18.28 16.92
N ILE A 157 5.75 -17.32 17.53
CA ILE A 157 5.50 -16.90 18.93
C ILE A 157 4.18 -16.15 19.06
N LEU A 158 3.89 -15.20 18.16
CA LEU A 158 2.74 -14.30 18.28
C LEU A 158 1.45 -14.81 17.65
N ALA A 159 1.57 -15.59 16.57
CA ALA A 159 0.44 -15.99 15.76
C ALA A 159 0.25 -17.51 15.61
N GLY A 160 1.26 -18.31 15.96
CA GLY A 160 1.29 -19.74 15.63
C GLY A 160 1.30 -19.99 14.09
N ALA A 161 1.77 -18.99 13.31
CA ALA A 161 1.65 -18.94 11.87
C ALA A 161 3.00 -18.62 11.17
N PRO A 162 4.04 -19.47 11.36
CA PRO A 162 5.37 -19.18 10.82
C PRO A 162 5.42 -19.16 9.27
N LYS A 163 4.51 -19.87 8.60
CA LYS A 163 4.44 -19.93 7.13
C LYS A 163 3.99 -18.62 6.53
N GLU A 164 3.06 -17.91 7.15
CA GLU A 164 2.53 -16.63 6.75
C GLU A 164 3.60 -15.53 6.84
N TYR A 165 4.48 -15.63 7.83
CA TYR A 165 5.60 -14.70 8.02
C TYR A 165 6.79 -15.00 7.10
N TRP A 166 6.96 -16.28 6.73
CA TRP A 166 7.87 -16.65 5.64
C TRP A 166 7.39 -16.09 4.30
N TYR A 167 6.07 -16.05 4.08
CA TYR A 167 5.48 -15.39 2.91
C TYR A 167 5.84 -13.89 2.90
N LEU A 168 5.71 -13.19 4.03
CA LEU A 168 6.12 -11.79 4.15
C LEU A 168 7.59 -11.58 3.77
N HIS A 169 8.51 -12.46 4.25
CA HIS A 169 9.92 -12.38 3.86
C HIS A 169 10.12 -12.48 2.35
N LYS A 170 9.39 -13.38 1.68
CA LYS A 170 9.47 -13.56 0.23
C LYS A 170 8.92 -12.34 -0.54
N THR A 171 7.79 -11.79 -0.11
CA THR A 171 7.16 -10.66 -0.80
C THR A 171 7.95 -9.35 -0.67
N LEU A 172 8.88 -9.23 0.26
CA LEU A 172 9.81 -8.10 0.32
C LEU A 172 10.75 -8.01 -0.89
N ASP A 173 10.94 -9.11 -1.62
CA ASP A 173 11.77 -9.16 -2.83
C ASP A 173 10.93 -9.11 -4.13
N SER A 174 9.59 -9.07 -4.03
CA SER A 174 8.70 -9.15 -5.20
C SER A 174 8.59 -7.87 -6.00
N LEU A 175 8.85 -6.72 -5.38
CA LEU A 175 8.76 -5.42 -6.04
C LEU A 175 10.16 -4.87 -6.37
N PRO A 176 10.34 -4.24 -7.54
CA PRO A 176 11.48 -3.40 -7.85
C PRO A 176 11.61 -2.24 -6.86
N GLN A 177 12.72 -1.48 -6.95
CA GLN A 177 12.82 -0.24 -6.19
C GLN A 177 11.75 0.75 -6.65
N PRO A 178 11.21 1.60 -5.75
CA PRO A 178 10.15 2.54 -6.09
C PRO A 178 10.44 3.41 -7.30
N ASP A 179 11.68 3.89 -7.42
CA ASP A 179 12.11 4.73 -8.54
C ASP A 179 11.99 4.01 -9.90
N GLU A 180 12.25 2.70 -9.94
CA GLU A 180 12.09 1.88 -11.15
C GLU A 180 10.63 1.52 -11.39
N LEU A 181 9.90 1.16 -10.30
CA LEU A 181 8.53 0.67 -10.38
C LEU A 181 7.55 1.74 -10.88
N TYR A 182 7.72 3.00 -10.49
CA TYR A 182 6.74 4.06 -10.72
C TYR A 182 7.11 5.05 -11.84
N GLN A 183 8.32 5.01 -12.41
CA GLN A 183 8.76 5.96 -13.45
C GLN A 183 8.06 5.84 -14.81
N GLN A 184 7.50 4.71 -15.14
CA GLN A 184 6.97 4.42 -16.50
C GLN A 184 5.45 4.35 -16.54
N ARG A 185 4.74 5.09 -15.69
CA ARG A 185 3.29 5.00 -15.56
C ARG A 185 2.58 6.26 -16.06
N SER A 186 1.28 6.17 -16.25
CA SER A 186 0.42 7.33 -16.59
C SER A 186 0.40 8.39 -15.48
N LEU A 187 0.72 7.98 -14.26
CA LEU A 187 0.84 8.83 -13.09
C LEU A 187 2.27 9.38 -12.96
N PHE A 188 2.40 10.66 -12.60
CA PHE A 188 3.69 11.27 -12.31
C PHE A 188 4.18 10.92 -10.92
N LEU A 189 5.38 10.39 -10.83
CA LEU A 189 6.09 10.26 -9.56
C LEU A 189 6.55 11.66 -9.10
N GLU A 190 5.90 12.22 -8.08
CA GLU A 190 6.26 13.53 -7.51
C GLU A 190 7.25 13.42 -6.36
N GLU A 191 7.12 12.40 -5.53
CA GLU A 191 7.91 12.28 -4.32
C GLU A 191 8.15 10.82 -3.93
N VAL A 192 9.36 10.53 -3.50
CA VAL A 192 9.74 9.26 -2.85
C VAL A 192 10.36 9.57 -1.51
N TRP A 193 9.86 8.98 -0.45
CA TRP A 193 10.49 9.05 0.86
C TRP A 193 10.74 7.66 1.45
N ARG A 194 11.67 7.60 2.39
CA ARG A 194 12.02 6.35 3.08
C ARG A 194 12.01 6.55 4.59
N SER A 195 11.62 5.50 5.29
CA SER A 195 11.52 5.45 6.75
C SER A 195 11.86 4.05 7.27
N GLY A 196 11.75 3.89 8.59
CA GLY A 196 12.16 2.65 9.25
C GLY A 196 13.67 2.50 9.34
N MET A 197 14.11 1.48 10.08
CA MET A 197 15.53 1.19 10.24
C MET A 197 16.13 0.82 8.87
N PHE A 198 17.18 1.52 8.44
CA PHE A 198 17.85 1.36 7.14
C PHE A 198 16.96 1.68 5.90
N GLY A 199 15.82 2.37 6.06
CA GLY A 199 14.96 2.78 4.96
C GLY A 199 14.18 1.63 4.30
N PHE A 200 13.80 0.61 5.07
CA PHE A 200 13.03 -0.53 4.54
C PHE A 200 11.54 -0.24 4.33
N VAL A 201 11.04 0.88 4.84
CA VAL A 201 9.72 1.41 4.48
C VAL A 201 9.92 2.50 3.45
N TYR A 202 9.12 2.49 2.42
CA TYR A 202 9.08 3.58 1.45
C TYR A 202 7.67 4.13 1.31
N GLY A 203 7.58 5.38 0.93
CA GLY A 203 6.35 5.98 0.44
C GLY A 203 6.61 6.68 -0.87
N VAL A 204 5.60 6.68 -1.72
CA VAL A 204 5.60 7.41 -2.99
C VAL A 204 4.32 8.23 -3.10
N ARG A 205 4.45 9.43 -3.67
CA ARG A 205 3.32 10.22 -4.13
C ARG A 205 3.31 10.29 -5.64
N LEU A 206 2.21 9.83 -6.22
CA LEU A 206 1.94 9.84 -7.65
C LEU A 206 0.83 10.83 -7.92
N ARG A 207 0.93 11.65 -8.97
CA ARG A 207 -0.09 12.62 -9.35
C ARG A 207 -0.70 12.30 -10.71
N LYS A 208 -2.01 12.32 -10.82
CA LYS A 208 -2.70 12.28 -12.13
C LYS A 208 -2.48 13.59 -12.88
N ARG A 209 -2.14 13.51 -14.17
CA ARG A 209 -1.99 14.68 -15.05
C ARG A 209 -3.27 15.48 -15.08
N ARG A 210 -3.14 16.81 -15.15
CA ARG A 210 -4.25 17.69 -15.52
C ARG A 210 -4.31 17.79 -17.02
N VAL A 211 -5.49 18.05 -17.56
CA VAL A 211 -5.65 18.32 -19.00
C VAL A 211 -4.76 19.48 -19.46
N ALA A 212 -4.48 20.44 -18.57
CA ALA A 212 -3.57 21.54 -18.85
C ALA A 212 -2.09 21.11 -18.99
N ASP A 213 -1.68 20.05 -18.29
CA ASP A 213 -0.31 19.54 -18.33
C ASP A 213 0.01 18.79 -19.64
N THR A 214 -1.02 18.47 -20.45
CA THR A 214 -0.90 17.83 -21.78
C THR A 214 -0.71 18.81 -22.93
N LYS A 215 -0.78 20.12 -22.65
CA LYS A 215 -0.52 21.18 -23.62
C LYS A 215 0.87 21.77 -23.40
N GLU A 216 1.92 20.97 -23.41
CA GLU A 216 3.25 21.51 -23.68
C GLU A 216 3.47 21.66 -25.18
N PRO A 217 4.12 22.71 -25.61
CA PRO A 217 4.21 23.06 -27.01
C PRO A 217 5.11 22.08 -27.77
N GLU A 218 4.56 21.50 -28.82
CA GLU A 218 5.36 21.30 -30.01
C GLU A 218 5.99 22.64 -30.34
N ALA A 219 7.25 22.73 -30.13
CA ALA A 219 7.85 23.66 -31.00
C ALA A 219 9.18 24.25 -30.82
N ALA A 220 9.69 24.42 -31.77
CA ALA A 220 10.62 25.31 -32.44
C ALA A 220 12.05 24.84 -32.39
#